data_ae2ef3f28a71aacf4a6bca5c93632c5c
#
_entry.id   ae2ef3f28a71aacf4a6bca5c93632c5c
#
_cell.length_a   1.000
_cell.length_b   1.000
_cell.length_c   1.000
_cell.angle_alpha   90.00
_cell.angle_beta   90.00
_cell.angle_gamma   90.00
#
_symmetry.space_group_name_H-M   'P 1'
#
loop_
_entity.id
_entity.type
_entity.pdbx_description
1 polymer ?
#
loop_
_entity_poly.entity_id
_entity_poly.type
_entity_poly.pdbx_seq_one_letter_code
_entity_poly.pdbx_strand_id
1 'polypeptide(L)'
;MSRNNYITKIRSNEVVLFDNDEMAEAVYEHFNSILGSSGNQQNLIALHELRLPSVQAVLLDECFSEDEIWQAILDMPTDKAPGPDGFTGMFYRVAWPIIKPDILRAFHSLWSLDSRSFYLVNQSFMVLLRKKHDAETIGDYRPISLIHSFAKLFTKVLARRLAVHMNNLVKPNQSAFIRTRLIHENYKAVQLTAKLLHRSKVPCSLLKIDIAKAFDTVN
;
A
#
# COMPACT_ATOMS: atom_id res chain seq x y z
N MET A 1 23.21 8.14 -1.38
CA MET A 1 22.07 8.63 -0.59
C MET A 1 22.12 10.14 -0.55
N SER A 2 21.06 10.81 -0.91
CA SER A 2 21.03 12.28 -0.89
C SER A 2 21.06 12.75 0.57
N ARG A 3 21.98 13.69 0.91
CA ARG A 3 22.10 14.30 2.26
C ARG A 3 20.80 14.96 2.76
N ASN A 4 19.83 15.18 1.88
CA ASN A 4 18.58 15.86 2.18
C ASN A 4 17.58 15.05 3.06
N ASN A 5 17.80 13.75 3.25
CA ASN A 5 16.89 12.89 4.03
C ASN A 5 17.41 12.57 5.43
N TYR A 6 18.56 13.12 5.82
CA TYR A 6 19.08 12.90 7.17
C TYR A 6 18.28 13.73 8.19
N ILE A 7 17.79 13.08 9.23
CA ILE A 7 17.03 13.70 10.30
C ILE A 7 18.00 14.01 11.44
N THR A 8 18.18 15.27 11.75
CA THR A 8 19.13 15.73 12.78
C THR A 8 18.46 16.01 14.12
N LYS A 9 17.15 16.22 14.12
CA LYS A 9 16.35 16.49 15.33
C LYS A 9 14.89 16.12 15.07
N ILE A 10 14.19 15.71 16.12
CA ILE A 10 12.74 15.51 16.12
C ILE A 10 12.17 16.14 17.39
N ARG A 11 11.04 16.83 17.26
CA ARG A 11 10.28 17.34 18.40
C ARG A 11 9.19 16.33 18.77
N SER A 12 9.24 15.82 20.00
CA SER A 12 8.23 14.95 20.59
C SER A 12 7.80 15.53 21.94
N ASN A 13 6.49 15.70 22.15
CA ASN A 13 5.92 16.21 23.42
C ASN A 13 6.64 17.46 23.97
N GLU A 14 6.85 18.49 23.13
CA GLU A 14 7.55 19.75 23.45
C GLU A 14 9.07 19.63 23.69
N VAL A 15 9.63 18.42 23.73
CA VAL A 15 11.07 18.17 23.85
C VAL A 15 11.66 17.97 22.46
N VAL A 16 12.84 18.58 22.25
CA VAL A 16 13.62 18.38 21.01
C VAL A 16 14.67 17.32 21.27
N LEU A 17 14.58 16.22 20.54
CA LEU A 17 15.50 15.10 20.60
C LEU A 17 16.57 15.24 19.51
N PHE A 18 17.80 14.94 19.85
CA PHE A 18 18.97 14.99 18.96
C PHE A 18 19.69 13.64 18.87
N ASP A 19 19.56 12.83 19.92
CA ASP A 19 20.15 11.50 19.94
C ASP A 19 19.37 10.54 19.04
N ASN A 20 20.08 9.67 18.33
CA ASN A 20 19.47 8.76 17.36
C ASN A 20 18.59 7.70 18.01
N ASP A 21 19.00 7.20 19.18
CA ASP A 21 18.27 6.15 19.89
C ASP A 21 17.00 6.72 20.54
N GLU A 22 17.09 7.93 21.14
CA GLU A 22 15.93 8.64 21.66
C GLU A 22 14.93 9.01 20.56
N MET A 23 15.41 9.45 19.39
CA MET A 23 14.56 9.73 18.23
C MET A 23 13.90 8.45 17.71
N ALA A 24 14.63 7.33 17.66
CA ALA A 24 14.08 6.05 17.20
C ALA A 24 12.98 5.54 18.14
N GLU A 25 13.19 5.63 19.46
CA GLU A 25 12.19 5.24 20.46
C GLU A 25 10.92 6.10 20.37
N ALA A 26 11.07 7.42 20.31
CA ALA A 26 9.94 8.33 20.17
C ALA A 26 9.12 8.07 18.88
N VAL A 27 9.80 7.75 17.77
CA VAL A 27 9.16 7.37 16.52
C VAL A 27 8.44 6.03 16.65
N TYR A 28 9.09 5.04 17.27
CA TYR A 28 8.49 3.73 17.50
C TYR A 28 7.22 3.84 18.35
N GLU A 29 7.27 4.53 19.50
CA GLU A 29 6.11 4.75 20.37
C GLU A 29 4.96 5.43 19.61
N HIS A 30 5.26 6.49 18.85
CA HIS A 30 4.26 7.22 18.09
C HIS A 30 3.53 6.33 17.08
N PHE A 31 4.26 5.57 16.27
CA PHE A 31 3.64 4.71 15.25
C PHE A 31 3.02 3.45 15.85
N ASN A 32 3.60 2.90 16.91
CA ASN A 32 3.02 1.76 17.62
C ASN A 32 1.67 2.11 18.26
N SER A 33 1.50 3.32 18.77
CA SER A 33 0.22 3.79 19.30
C SER A 33 -0.86 3.94 18.20
N ILE A 34 -0.46 4.18 16.96
CA ILE A 34 -1.38 4.37 15.82
C ILE A 34 -1.67 3.04 15.12
N LEU A 35 -0.64 2.22 14.89
CA LEU A 35 -0.70 1.00 14.08
C LEU A 35 -0.83 -0.28 14.93
N GLY A 36 -0.43 -0.23 16.19
CA GLY A 36 -0.34 -1.38 17.09
C GLY A 36 -1.65 -1.80 17.76
N SER A 37 -2.71 -1.02 17.65
CA SER A 37 -3.98 -1.33 18.31
C SER A 37 -5.01 -1.89 17.30
N SER A 38 -5.21 -3.20 17.33
CA SER A 38 -6.42 -3.79 16.75
C SER A 38 -7.58 -3.51 17.71
N GLY A 39 -8.32 -2.44 17.47
CA GLY A 39 -9.59 -2.20 18.17
C GLY A 39 -10.58 -3.31 17.79
N ASN A 40 -11.29 -3.86 18.78
CA ASN A 40 -12.45 -4.71 18.51
C ASN A 40 -13.45 -3.88 17.69
N GLN A 41 -13.56 -4.15 16.40
CA GLN A 41 -14.59 -3.56 15.56
C GLN A 41 -15.95 -4.07 16.02
N GLN A 42 -16.69 -3.22 16.74
CA GLN A 42 -18.07 -3.52 17.12
C GLN A 42 -19.07 -3.39 15.96
N ASN A 43 -18.68 -2.71 14.90
CA ASN A 43 -19.53 -2.47 13.71
C ASN A 43 -19.08 -3.36 12.56
N LEU A 44 -19.66 -4.54 12.44
CA LEU A 44 -19.53 -5.36 11.24
C LEU A 44 -20.36 -4.73 10.13
N ILE A 45 -19.73 -4.34 9.05
CA ILE A 45 -20.44 -3.94 7.83
C ILE A 45 -21.15 -5.19 7.30
N ALA A 46 -22.47 -5.13 7.21
CA ALA A 46 -23.26 -6.20 6.61
C ALA A 46 -23.01 -6.22 5.08
N LEU A 47 -21.92 -6.88 4.65
CA LEU A 47 -21.50 -6.91 3.25
C LEU A 47 -22.59 -7.39 2.30
N HIS A 48 -23.48 -8.27 2.75
CA HIS A 48 -24.62 -8.77 1.96
C HIS A 48 -25.66 -7.68 1.65
N GLU A 49 -25.77 -6.64 2.50
CA GLU A 49 -26.67 -5.51 2.26
C GLU A 49 -26.12 -4.55 1.18
N LEU A 50 -24.82 -4.55 0.97
CA LEU A 50 -24.16 -3.67 0.00
C LEU A 50 -24.42 -4.09 -1.46
N ARG A 51 -25.06 -5.24 -1.69
CA ARG A 51 -25.31 -5.81 -3.05
C ARG A 51 -24.08 -5.70 -3.94
N LEU A 52 -22.94 -6.11 -3.41
CA LEU A 52 -21.69 -6.11 -4.15
C LEU A 52 -21.82 -7.07 -5.34
N PRO A 53 -21.25 -6.72 -6.52
CA PRO A 53 -21.27 -7.61 -7.65
C PRO A 53 -20.54 -8.91 -7.31
N SER A 54 -21.16 -10.05 -7.60
CA SER A 54 -20.50 -11.34 -7.48
C SER A 54 -19.54 -11.53 -8.65
N VAL A 55 -18.32 -11.92 -8.35
CA VAL A 55 -17.31 -12.30 -9.36
C VAL A 55 -17.06 -13.79 -9.19
N GLN A 56 -17.16 -14.53 -10.29
CA GLN A 56 -16.68 -15.91 -10.29
C GLN A 56 -15.15 -15.88 -10.27
N ALA A 57 -14.60 -16.06 -9.09
CA ALA A 57 -13.18 -15.85 -8.81
C ALA A 57 -12.38 -17.16 -8.89
N VAL A 58 -12.76 -18.10 -9.75
CA VAL A 58 -12.09 -19.41 -9.89
C VAL A 58 -10.58 -19.23 -10.07
N LEU A 59 -10.16 -18.27 -10.89
CA LEU A 59 -8.74 -17.97 -11.12
C LEU A 59 -8.01 -17.42 -9.89
N LEU A 60 -8.72 -16.87 -8.90
CA LEU A 60 -8.09 -16.35 -7.69
C LEU A 60 -7.62 -17.47 -6.77
N ASP A 61 -8.28 -18.63 -6.82
CA ASP A 61 -8.00 -19.78 -5.96
C ASP A 61 -7.09 -20.84 -6.62
N GLU A 62 -6.73 -20.64 -7.89
CA GLU A 62 -5.82 -21.54 -8.58
C GLU A 62 -4.38 -21.46 -8.04
N CYS A 63 -3.65 -22.58 -8.16
CA CYS A 63 -2.23 -22.60 -7.87
C CYS A 63 -1.45 -21.60 -8.73
N PHE A 64 -0.36 -21.05 -8.19
CA PHE A 64 0.48 -20.12 -8.92
C PHE A 64 1.29 -20.82 -10.01
N SER A 65 1.24 -20.30 -11.23
CA SER A 65 2.08 -20.77 -12.33
C SER A 65 3.46 -20.09 -12.32
N GLU A 66 4.44 -20.74 -12.90
CA GLU A 66 5.77 -20.17 -13.11
C GLU A 66 5.72 -18.89 -13.94
N ASP A 67 4.97 -18.90 -15.02
CA ASP A 67 4.85 -17.75 -15.93
C ASP A 67 4.23 -16.53 -15.23
N GLU A 68 3.23 -16.75 -14.39
CA GLU A 68 2.58 -15.68 -13.62
C GLU A 68 3.57 -15.00 -12.67
N ILE A 69 4.36 -15.80 -11.95
CA ILE A 69 5.38 -15.29 -11.04
C ILE A 69 6.49 -14.58 -11.81
N TRP A 70 6.95 -15.16 -12.92
CA TRP A 70 7.96 -14.54 -13.77
C TRP A 70 7.52 -13.19 -14.32
N GLN A 71 6.30 -13.09 -14.81
CA GLN A 71 5.75 -11.81 -15.27
C GLN A 71 5.66 -10.77 -14.15
N ALA A 72 5.35 -11.19 -12.93
CA ALA A 72 5.37 -10.29 -11.78
C ALA A 72 6.78 -9.80 -11.44
N ILE A 73 7.80 -10.67 -11.57
CA ILE A 73 9.22 -10.30 -11.40
C ILE A 73 9.63 -9.27 -12.47
N LEU A 74 9.23 -9.46 -13.71
CA LEU A 74 9.53 -8.51 -14.79
C LEU A 74 8.88 -7.13 -14.57
N ASP A 75 7.76 -7.09 -13.88
CA ASP A 75 7.08 -5.84 -13.51
C ASP A 75 7.64 -5.18 -12.24
N MET A 76 8.52 -5.84 -11.48
CA MET A 76 9.16 -5.24 -10.32
C MET A 76 10.18 -4.19 -10.76
N PRO A 77 10.20 -3.00 -10.12
CA PRO A 77 11.27 -2.03 -10.34
C PRO A 77 12.64 -2.63 -9.98
N THR A 78 13.64 -2.40 -10.81
CA THR A 78 14.97 -2.97 -10.66
C THR A 78 15.80 -2.31 -9.57
N ASP A 79 15.57 -1.01 -9.33
CA ASP A 79 16.43 -0.08 -8.59
C ASP A 79 15.77 0.52 -7.34
N LYS A 80 14.62 -0.01 -6.93
CA LYS A 80 13.96 0.45 -5.69
C LYS A 80 14.67 -0.08 -4.46
N ALA A 81 14.58 0.69 -3.37
CA ALA A 81 15.15 0.31 -2.08
C ALA A 81 14.66 -1.07 -1.63
N PRO A 82 15.58 -1.97 -1.27
CA PRO A 82 15.23 -3.29 -0.75
C PRO A 82 14.60 -3.18 0.65
N GLY A 83 13.95 -4.26 1.07
CA GLY A 83 13.53 -4.45 2.46
C GLY A 83 14.63 -5.09 3.31
N PRO A 84 14.26 -5.71 4.45
CA PRO A 84 15.21 -6.38 5.33
C PRO A 84 15.99 -7.53 4.68
N ASP A 85 15.44 -8.13 3.61
CA ASP A 85 16.09 -9.18 2.81
C ASP A 85 17.25 -8.69 1.95
N GLY A 86 17.39 -7.37 1.76
CA GLY A 86 18.43 -6.77 0.93
C GLY A 86 18.30 -7.00 -0.57
N PHE A 87 17.28 -7.72 -1.04
CA PHE A 87 17.10 -8.05 -2.45
C PHE A 87 16.31 -6.98 -3.21
N THR A 88 16.68 -6.78 -4.48
CA THR A 88 16.00 -5.87 -5.41
C THR A 88 15.27 -6.65 -6.50
N GLY A 89 14.44 -5.98 -7.30
CA GLY A 89 13.82 -6.61 -8.47
C GLY A 89 14.85 -7.13 -9.48
N MET A 90 16.03 -6.48 -9.58
CA MET A 90 17.12 -6.95 -10.42
C MET A 90 17.67 -8.31 -9.95
N PHE A 91 17.82 -8.51 -8.64
CA PHE A 91 18.26 -9.79 -8.08
C PHE A 91 17.35 -10.93 -8.56
N TYR A 92 16.04 -10.78 -8.43
CA TYR A 92 15.07 -11.81 -8.84
C TYR A 92 15.18 -12.14 -10.34
N ARG A 93 15.41 -11.14 -11.18
CA ARG A 93 15.56 -11.36 -12.63
C ARG A 93 16.83 -12.15 -12.96
N VAL A 94 17.97 -11.76 -12.38
CA VAL A 94 19.26 -12.38 -12.67
C VAL A 94 19.37 -13.76 -12.04
N ALA A 95 18.93 -13.91 -10.80
CA ALA A 95 19.03 -15.17 -10.05
C ALA A 95 17.90 -16.17 -10.39
N TRP A 96 16.89 -15.78 -11.18
CA TRP A 96 15.73 -16.62 -11.49
C TRP A 96 16.05 -18.07 -11.86
N PRO A 97 17.03 -18.36 -12.76
CA PRO A 97 17.36 -19.74 -13.11
C PRO A 97 17.77 -20.62 -11.92
N ILE A 98 18.28 -19.98 -10.87
CA ILE A 98 18.77 -20.66 -9.66
C ILE A 98 17.68 -20.77 -8.60
N ILE A 99 16.99 -19.63 -8.31
CA ILE A 99 16.05 -19.52 -7.18
C ILE A 99 14.62 -19.95 -7.52
N LYS A 100 14.30 -20.16 -8.80
CA LYS A 100 12.95 -20.50 -9.25
C LYS A 100 12.27 -21.61 -8.42
N PRO A 101 12.92 -22.78 -8.19
CA PRO A 101 12.29 -23.87 -7.44
C PRO A 101 11.94 -23.46 -6.00
N ASP A 102 12.78 -22.63 -5.38
CA ASP A 102 12.56 -22.17 -4.00
C ASP A 102 11.41 -21.16 -3.94
N ILE A 103 11.36 -20.23 -4.90
CA ILE A 103 10.27 -19.26 -5.02
C ILE A 103 8.92 -19.95 -5.22
N LEU A 104 8.85 -20.93 -6.13
CA LEU A 104 7.62 -21.70 -6.35
C LEU A 104 7.16 -22.42 -5.07
N ARG A 105 8.07 -23.06 -4.36
CA ARG A 105 7.77 -23.73 -3.08
C ARG A 105 7.28 -22.71 -2.03
N ALA A 106 7.94 -21.56 -1.92
CA ALA A 106 7.56 -20.52 -0.98
C ALA A 106 6.18 -19.93 -1.29
N PHE A 107 5.84 -19.72 -2.57
CA PHE A 107 4.51 -19.30 -2.98
C PHE A 107 3.44 -20.30 -2.57
N HIS A 108 3.69 -21.58 -2.82
CA HIS A 108 2.77 -22.65 -2.45
C HIS A 108 2.58 -22.75 -0.94
N SER A 109 3.64 -22.65 -0.17
CA SER A 109 3.59 -22.67 1.29
C SER A 109 2.83 -21.49 1.87
N LEU A 110 2.99 -20.27 1.32
CA LEU A 110 2.23 -19.10 1.75
C LEU A 110 0.76 -19.20 1.39
N TRP A 111 0.44 -19.76 0.22
CA TRP A 111 -0.94 -19.90 -0.23
C TRP A 111 -1.73 -20.91 0.60
N SER A 112 -1.10 -22.00 0.98
CA SER A 112 -1.73 -23.00 1.85
C SER A 112 -1.89 -22.57 3.31
N LEU A 113 -1.43 -21.36 3.67
CA LEU A 113 -1.44 -20.81 5.04
C LEU A 113 -0.71 -21.71 6.06
N ASP A 114 0.10 -22.65 5.58
CA ASP A 114 0.81 -23.64 6.40
C ASP A 114 2.11 -23.08 7.00
N SER A 115 2.41 -21.81 6.80
CA SER A 115 3.68 -21.25 7.25
C SER A 115 3.57 -20.55 8.60
N ARG A 116 4.07 -21.20 9.63
CA ARG A 116 4.36 -20.61 10.95
C ARG A 116 5.36 -19.44 10.86
N SER A 117 6.00 -19.26 9.72
CA SER A 117 7.04 -18.24 9.48
C SER A 117 6.55 -17.01 8.73
N PHE A 118 5.23 -16.86 8.53
CA PHE A 118 4.66 -15.70 7.82
C PHE A 118 5.06 -14.37 8.45
N TYR A 119 5.17 -14.31 9.78
CA TYR A 119 5.58 -13.10 10.49
C TYR A 119 6.98 -12.62 10.10
N LEU A 120 7.91 -13.53 9.72
CA LEU A 120 9.25 -13.15 9.26
C LEU A 120 9.20 -12.41 7.93
N VAL A 121 8.33 -12.84 7.02
CA VAL A 121 8.16 -12.20 5.70
C VAL A 121 7.43 -10.86 5.81
N ASN A 122 6.63 -10.67 6.86
CA ASN A 122 5.88 -9.44 7.12
C ASN A 122 6.67 -8.37 7.89
N GLN A 123 7.94 -8.61 8.21
CA GLN A 123 8.80 -7.59 8.80
C GLN A 123 9.16 -6.50 7.79
N SER A 124 9.38 -5.29 8.27
CA SER A 124 9.78 -4.17 7.43
C SER A 124 10.68 -3.18 8.17
N PHE A 125 11.54 -2.50 7.43
CA PHE A 125 12.18 -1.29 7.93
C PHE A 125 11.22 -0.11 7.76
N MET A 126 11.04 0.68 8.80
CA MET A 126 10.32 1.94 8.70
C MET A 126 11.30 3.08 8.40
N VAL A 127 11.06 3.80 7.32
CA VAL A 127 11.84 4.98 6.92
C VAL A 127 10.92 6.19 6.93
N LEU A 128 11.39 7.29 7.51
CA LEU A 128 10.65 8.53 7.59
C LEU A 128 11.00 9.45 6.40
N LEU A 129 9.99 9.85 5.64
CA LEU A 129 10.11 10.86 4.59
C LEU A 129 9.41 12.15 5.00
N ARG A 130 10.10 13.29 4.87
CA ARG A 130 9.55 14.60 5.17
C ARG A 130 8.35 14.92 4.28
N LYS A 131 7.25 15.43 4.86
CA LYS A 131 6.10 15.96 4.13
C LYS A 131 6.35 17.40 3.66
N LYS A 132 7.18 18.14 4.39
CA LYS A 132 7.53 19.54 4.17
C LYS A 132 9.02 19.78 4.47
N HIS A 133 9.58 20.85 3.94
CA HIS A 133 11.02 21.15 4.09
C HIS A 133 11.43 21.40 5.55
N ASP A 134 10.57 22.05 6.31
CA ASP A 134 10.74 22.44 7.72
C ASP A 134 10.08 21.45 8.70
N ALA A 135 10.15 20.14 8.39
CA ALA A 135 9.61 19.11 9.26
C ALA A 135 10.35 19.06 10.60
N GLU A 136 9.62 19.22 11.70
CA GLU A 136 10.15 19.19 13.07
C GLU A 136 9.50 18.12 13.92
N THR A 137 8.18 17.90 13.78
CA THR A 137 7.43 16.93 14.58
C THR A 137 7.32 15.59 13.84
N ILE A 138 7.10 14.48 14.58
CA ILE A 138 6.91 13.15 13.97
C ILE A 138 5.75 13.16 12.97
N GLY A 139 4.69 13.92 13.23
CA GLY A 139 3.55 14.11 12.34
C GLY A 139 3.90 14.76 10.99
N ASP A 140 5.03 15.46 10.87
CA ASP A 140 5.51 16.07 9.63
C ASP A 140 6.20 15.06 8.68
N TYR A 141 6.33 13.82 9.12
CA TYR A 141 6.93 12.75 8.31
C TYR A 141 5.87 11.77 7.83
N ARG A 142 6.16 11.08 6.72
CA ARG A 142 5.44 9.91 6.24
C ARG A 142 6.23 8.67 6.59
N PRO A 143 5.65 7.70 7.32
CA PRO A 143 6.28 6.41 7.46
C PRO A 143 6.21 5.66 6.12
N ILE A 144 7.33 5.14 5.67
CA ILE A 144 7.42 4.27 4.50
C ILE A 144 7.96 2.93 4.95
N SER A 145 7.16 1.89 4.81
CA SER A 145 7.57 0.53 5.13
C SER A 145 8.32 -0.10 3.96
N LEU A 146 9.57 -0.43 4.19
CA LEU A 146 10.40 -1.19 3.26
C LEU A 146 10.25 -2.69 3.60
N ILE A 147 9.24 -3.32 3.04
CA ILE A 147 8.94 -4.75 3.24
C ILE A 147 9.87 -5.62 2.40
N HIS A 148 9.97 -6.89 2.75
CA HIS A 148 10.72 -7.90 1.99
C HIS A 148 10.33 -7.93 0.52
N SER A 149 11.32 -8.09 -0.35
CA SER A 149 11.09 -8.14 -1.80
C SER A 149 10.26 -9.35 -2.21
N PHE A 150 10.39 -10.46 -1.48
CA PHE A 150 9.54 -11.62 -1.66
C PHE A 150 8.07 -11.31 -1.34
N ALA A 151 7.78 -10.59 -0.24
CA ALA A 151 6.42 -10.16 0.08
C ALA A 151 5.84 -9.22 -1.00
N LYS A 152 6.67 -8.30 -1.53
CA LYS A 152 6.29 -7.45 -2.69
C LYS A 152 5.95 -8.28 -3.91
N LEU A 153 6.74 -9.32 -4.20
CA LEU A 153 6.50 -10.21 -5.33
C LEU A 153 5.18 -10.98 -5.16
N PHE A 154 4.98 -11.59 -4.00
CA PHE A 154 3.77 -12.35 -3.69
C PHE A 154 2.50 -11.49 -3.80
N THR A 155 2.49 -10.34 -3.14
CA THR A 155 1.35 -9.40 -3.21
C THR A 155 1.13 -8.84 -4.61
N LYS A 156 2.20 -8.68 -5.41
CA LYS A 156 2.09 -8.25 -6.81
C LYS A 156 1.39 -9.28 -7.69
N VAL A 157 1.68 -10.56 -7.49
CA VAL A 157 0.97 -11.64 -8.21
C VAL A 157 -0.51 -11.63 -7.86
N LEU A 158 -0.86 -11.55 -6.56
CA LEU A 158 -2.25 -11.45 -6.12
C LEU A 158 -2.96 -10.21 -6.68
N ALA A 159 -2.28 -9.06 -6.67
CA ALA A 159 -2.83 -7.83 -7.23
C ALA A 159 -3.07 -7.94 -8.75
N ARG A 160 -2.23 -8.67 -9.49
CA ARG A 160 -2.45 -8.92 -10.92
C ARG A 160 -3.68 -9.79 -11.18
N ARG A 161 -3.87 -10.85 -10.38
CA ARG A 161 -5.09 -11.68 -10.44
C ARG A 161 -6.34 -10.84 -10.16
N LEU A 162 -6.31 -10.04 -9.09
CA LEU A 162 -7.43 -9.17 -8.72
C LEU A 162 -7.70 -8.09 -9.79
N ALA A 163 -6.67 -7.54 -10.41
CA ALA A 163 -6.78 -6.44 -11.36
C ALA A 163 -7.71 -6.74 -12.54
N VAL A 164 -7.80 -8.00 -12.96
CA VAL A 164 -8.71 -8.43 -14.05
C VAL A 164 -10.18 -8.21 -13.68
N HIS A 165 -10.51 -8.35 -12.39
CA HIS A 165 -11.88 -8.25 -11.88
C HIS A 165 -12.27 -6.83 -11.43
N MET A 166 -11.30 -5.91 -11.32
CA MET A 166 -11.55 -4.57 -10.76
C MET A 166 -12.61 -3.77 -11.49
N ASN A 167 -12.73 -3.92 -12.81
CA ASN A 167 -13.78 -3.21 -13.56
C ASN A 167 -15.20 -3.66 -13.20
N ASN A 168 -15.36 -4.90 -12.75
CA ASN A 168 -16.63 -5.45 -12.31
C ASN A 168 -16.90 -5.17 -10.81
N LEU A 169 -15.84 -5.18 -9.99
CA LEU A 169 -15.95 -5.00 -8.55
C LEU A 169 -16.13 -3.53 -8.14
N VAL A 170 -15.59 -2.61 -8.92
CA VAL A 170 -15.54 -1.19 -8.55
C VAL A 170 -16.35 -0.35 -9.53
N LYS A 171 -17.25 0.49 -9.01
CA LYS A 171 -18.09 1.36 -9.82
C LYS A 171 -17.28 2.29 -10.75
N PRO A 172 -17.83 2.69 -11.92
CA PRO A 172 -17.10 3.50 -12.92
C PRO A 172 -16.58 4.83 -12.41
N ASN A 173 -17.24 5.44 -11.42
CA ASN A 173 -16.81 6.74 -10.83
C ASN A 173 -15.54 6.64 -9.98
N GLN A 174 -15.10 5.46 -9.58
CA GLN A 174 -13.77 5.27 -8.98
C GLN A 174 -12.73 5.15 -10.09
N SER A 175 -11.94 6.17 -10.32
CA SER A 175 -10.95 6.20 -11.41
C SER A 175 -9.51 5.96 -10.94
N ALA A 176 -9.20 6.25 -9.69
CA ALA A 176 -7.84 6.06 -9.18
C ALA A 176 -7.48 4.57 -9.03
N PHE A 177 -6.23 4.23 -9.34
CA PHE A 177 -5.62 2.90 -9.19
C PHE A 177 -6.20 1.77 -10.07
N ILE A 178 -7.09 2.08 -10.99
CA ILE A 178 -7.62 1.11 -11.96
C ILE A 178 -7.00 1.40 -13.33
N ARG A 179 -6.29 0.42 -13.87
CA ARG A 179 -5.41 0.58 -15.06
C ARG A 179 -6.09 1.20 -16.29
N THR A 180 -7.36 0.94 -16.48
CA THR A 180 -8.12 1.38 -17.67
C THR A 180 -8.84 2.71 -17.46
N ARG A 181 -8.76 3.33 -16.28
CA ARG A 181 -9.51 4.54 -15.91
C ARG A 181 -8.59 5.75 -15.76
N LEU A 182 -9.07 6.91 -16.17
CA LEU A 182 -8.32 8.16 -16.11
C LEU A 182 -8.89 9.07 -15.01
N ILE A 183 -8.03 9.49 -14.08
CA ILE A 183 -8.40 10.44 -13.00
C ILE A 183 -8.95 11.75 -13.57
N HIS A 184 -8.48 12.17 -14.76
CA HIS A 184 -8.93 13.38 -15.42
C HIS A 184 -10.42 13.35 -15.81
N GLU A 185 -11.02 12.17 -15.99
CA GLU A 185 -12.45 12.04 -16.30
C GLU A 185 -13.32 12.51 -15.13
N ASN A 186 -12.97 12.13 -13.90
CA ASN A 186 -13.66 12.60 -12.70
C ASN A 186 -13.50 14.11 -12.52
N TYR A 187 -12.31 14.64 -12.75
CA TYR A 187 -12.08 16.09 -12.68
C TYR A 187 -12.95 16.83 -13.70
N LYS A 188 -13.00 16.36 -14.94
CA LYS A 188 -13.86 16.95 -15.99
C LYS A 188 -15.33 16.84 -15.63
N ALA A 189 -15.78 15.72 -15.09
CA ALA A 189 -17.17 15.53 -14.68
C ALA A 189 -17.57 16.56 -13.61
N VAL A 190 -16.75 16.74 -12.57
CA VAL A 190 -16.97 17.76 -11.52
C VAL A 190 -17.00 19.16 -12.12
N GLN A 191 -16.05 19.50 -12.99
CA GLN A 191 -15.97 20.82 -13.62
C GLN A 191 -17.20 21.11 -14.51
N LEU A 192 -17.62 20.14 -15.31
CA LEU A 192 -18.80 20.29 -16.19
C LEU A 192 -20.07 20.39 -15.38
N THR A 193 -20.23 19.57 -14.34
CA THR A 193 -21.39 19.64 -13.43
C THR A 193 -21.48 21.01 -12.75
N ALA A 194 -20.35 21.51 -12.22
CA ALA A 194 -20.32 22.84 -11.59
C ALA A 194 -20.69 23.94 -12.58
N LYS A 195 -20.21 23.91 -13.82
CA LYS A 195 -20.56 24.84 -14.88
C LYS A 195 -22.06 24.80 -15.24
N LEU A 196 -22.62 23.59 -15.33
CA LEU A 196 -24.03 23.38 -15.64
C LEU A 196 -24.93 23.98 -14.54
N LEU A 197 -24.66 23.65 -13.28
CA LEU A 197 -25.40 24.14 -12.13
C LEU A 197 -25.32 25.66 -12.01
N HIS A 198 -24.15 26.25 -12.26
CA HIS A 198 -23.97 27.70 -12.28
C HIS A 198 -24.82 28.37 -13.37
N ARG A 199 -24.82 27.83 -14.60
CA ARG A 199 -25.63 28.32 -15.70
C ARG A 199 -27.14 28.22 -15.41
N SER A 200 -27.55 27.14 -14.79
CA SER A 200 -28.95 26.88 -14.43
C SER A 200 -29.40 27.67 -13.20
N LYS A 201 -28.51 28.45 -12.56
CA LYS A 201 -28.75 29.21 -11.32
C LYS A 201 -29.36 28.36 -10.19
N VAL A 202 -29.04 27.09 -10.16
CA VAL A 202 -29.45 26.14 -9.10
C VAL A 202 -28.53 26.32 -7.89
N PRO A 203 -29.10 26.64 -6.69
CA PRO A 203 -28.30 26.65 -5.47
C PRO A 203 -27.71 25.27 -5.21
N CYS A 204 -26.40 25.19 -5.07
CA CYS A 204 -25.71 23.92 -4.82
C CYS A 204 -24.49 24.12 -3.93
N SER A 205 -24.08 23.04 -3.23
CA SER A 205 -22.88 22.99 -2.43
C SER A 205 -22.02 21.81 -2.89
N LEU A 206 -20.72 22.02 -2.96
CA LEU A 206 -19.76 20.95 -3.22
C LEU A 206 -19.17 20.47 -1.88
N LEU A 207 -19.42 19.21 -1.54
CA LEU A 207 -18.81 18.57 -0.39
C LEU A 207 -17.63 17.72 -0.87
N LYS A 208 -16.42 18.07 -0.42
CA LYS A 208 -15.22 17.26 -0.59
C LYS A 208 -14.95 16.50 0.71
N ILE A 209 -14.98 15.17 0.62
CA ILE A 209 -14.66 14.29 1.75
C ILE A 209 -13.29 13.69 1.51
N ASP A 210 -12.44 13.67 2.54
CA ASP A 210 -11.14 13.02 2.55
C ASP A 210 -11.03 12.14 3.80
N ILE A 211 -10.53 10.93 3.63
CA ILE A 211 -10.36 9.99 4.74
C ILE A 211 -8.98 10.24 5.36
N ALA A 212 -8.97 10.79 6.56
CA ALA A 212 -7.72 11.00 7.29
C ALA A 212 -7.05 9.66 7.62
N LYS A 213 -5.77 9.54 7.32
CA LYS A 213 -4.97 8.33 7.60
C LYS A 213 -5.60 7.05 7.06
N ALA A 214 -6.08 7.07 5.82
CA ALA A 214 -6.86 5.99 5.22
C ALA A 214 -6.21 4.60 5.32
N PHE A 215 -4.87 4.51 5.23
CA PHE A 215 -4.15 3.23 5.37
C PHE A 215 -3.97 2.80 6.84
N ASP A 216 -3.96 3.74 7.77
CA ASP A 216 -3.71 3.48 9.19
C ASP A 216 -5.01 3.14 9.93
N THR A 217 -6.17 3.40 9.32
CA THR A 217 -7.50 3.22 9.92
C THR A 217 -8.27 2.02 9.40
N VAL A 218 -7.75 1.31 8.41
CA VAL A 218 -8.32 0.07 7.89
C VAL A 218 -7.70 -1.13 8.63
N ASN A 219 -8.53 -1.87 9.34
CA ASN A 219 -8.18 -3.15 9.98
C ASN A 219 -8.43 -4.31 9.03
#